data_71102cdc26d0b3585983dc76663ac63b
#
_entry.id   71102cdc26d0b3585983dc76663ac63b
#
_cell.length_a   1.000
_cell.length_b   1.000
_cell.length_c   1.000
_cell.angle_alpha   90.00
_cell.angle_beta   90.00
_cell.angle_gamma   90.00
#
_symmetry.space_group_name_H-M   'P 1'
#
loop_
_entity.id
_entity.type
_entity.pdbx_description
1 polymer ?
#
loop_
_entity_poly.entity_id
_entity_poly.type
_entity_poly.pdbx_seq_one_letter_code
_entity_poly.pdbx_strand_id
1 'polypeptide(L)'
;MNEIKKKPATAPVKTCRHGAIAASIWKRQATSGFEYFDFTLSRSWKTAASDREGYSSSFFVRNAEELQAVIQEAADWIESQQASLQESNDFKAQTIMQKAA
;
A
#
# COMPACT_ATOMS: atom_id res chain seq x y z
N MET A 1 20.11 -17.55 5.86
CA MET A 1 19.82 -16.99 5.90
C MET A 1 19.39 -16.10 6.00
N ASN A 2 19.35 -15.90 5.86
CA ASN A 2 19.03 -15.02 5.89
C ASN A 2 18.42 -14.19 5.97
N GLU A 3 18.38 -14.06 5.95
CA GLU A 3 17.92 -13.33 5.96
C GLU A 3 17.33 -12.57 5.98
N ILE A 4 17.24 -12.76 5.94
CA ILE A 4 16.87 -12.05 5.94
C ILE A 4 16.53 -11.15 5.96
N LYS A 5 16.82 -11.12 5.88
CA LYS A 5 16.82 -10.09 5.93
C LYS A 5 15.91 -9.27 6.02
N LYS A 6 15.58 -9.01 6.23
CA LYS A 6 14.79 -8.24 6.41
C LYS A 6 14.33 -7.21 5.94
N LYS A 7 13.63 -7.44 5.71
CA LYS A 7 13.20 -6.34 4.96
C LYS A 7 12.01 -5.71 5.51
N PRO A 8 11.99 -4.40 5.72
CA PRO A 8 10.82 -3.71 6.23
C PRO A 8 9.69 -3.80 5.23
N ALA A 9 8.47 -3.70 5.70
CA ALA A 9 7.28 -3.68 4.86
C ALA A 9 7.18 -4.87 3.92
N THR A 10 7.32 -6.04 4.48
CA THR A 10 7.19 -7.26 3.70
C THR A 10 5.73 -7.61 3.45
N ALA A 11 4.79 -6.91 4.09
CA ALA A 11 3.37 -7.15 3.92
C ALA A 11 2.61 -5.84 3.92
N PRO A 12 1.53 -5.76 3.16
CA PRO A 12 0.73 -4.53 3.18
C PRO A 12 0.04 -4.36 4.53
N VAL A 13 -0.22 -3.10 4.89
CA VAL A 13 -0.93 -2.81 6.14
C VAL A 13 -2.43 -2.99 5.96
N LYS A 14 -2.89 -2.98 4.70
CA LYS A 14 -4.31 -3.15 4.41
C LYS A 14 -4.46 -3.60 2.97
N THR A 15 -5.41 -4.49 2.71
CA THR A 15 -5.73 -4.92 1.36
C THR A 15 -7.22 -4.73 1.14
N CYS A 16 -7.56 -4.06 0.03
CA CYS A 16 -8.93 -3.88 -0.41
C CYS A 16 -9.12 -4.73 -1.64
N ARG A 17 -10.18 -5.55 -1.63
CA ARG A 17 -10.37 -6.52 -2.71
C ARG A 17 -11.81 -6.51 -3.22
N HIS A 18 -11.94 -6.53 -4.53
CA HIS A 18 -13.22 -6.71 -5.21
C HIS A 18 -13.00 -7.69 -6.34
N GLY A 19 -13.56 -8.89 -6.18
CA GLY A 19 -13.36 -9.93 -7.17
C GLY A 19 -11.90 -10.27 -7.34
N ALA A 20 -11.42 -10.22 -8.55
CA ALA A 20 -10.02 -10.54 -8.84
C ALA A 20 -9.08 -9.36 -8.63
N ILE A 21 -9.63 -8.18 -8.34
CA ILE A 21 -8.84 -6.95 -8.25
C ILE A 21 -8.58 -6.61 -6.79
N ALA A 22 -7.34 -6.23 -6.50
CA ALA A 22 -6.97 -5.86 -5.15
C ALA A 22 -6.06 -4.65 -5.15
N ALA A 23 -6.22 -3.83 -4.11
CA ALA A 23 -5.31 -2.74 -3.83
C ALA A 23 -4.62 -3.06 -2.52
N SER A 24 -3.31 -3.10 -2.54
CA SER A 24 -2.52 -3.35 -1.34
C SER A 24 -1.92 -2.04 -0.89
N ILE A 25 -2.13 -1.69 0.36
CA ILE A 25 -1.67 -0.42 0.92
C ILE A 25 -0.44 -0.69 1.77
N TRP A 26 0.60 0.08 1.52
CA TRP A 26 1.90 -0.09 2.16
C TRP A 26 2.24 1.15 2.95
N LYS A 27 2.83 0.95 4.12
CA LYS A 27 3.36 2.06 4.89
C LYS A 27 4.85 2.15 4.60
N ARG A 28 5.29 3.31 4.18
CA ARG A 28 6.68 3.53 3.79
C ARG A 28 7.32 4.56 4.70
N GLN A 29 8.63 4.56 4.70
CA GLN A 29 9.38 5.56 5.44
C GLN A 29 10.51 6.07 4.56
N ALA A 30 10.54 7.38 4.38
CA ALA A 30 11.63 8.00 3.63
C ALA A 30 12.90 8.02 4.47
N THR A 31 14.03 8.25 3.82
CA THR A 31 15.31 8.31 4.55
C THR A 31 15.32 9.43 5.57
N SER A 32 14.52 10.46 5.35
CA SER A 32 14.38 11.57 6.30
C SER A 32 13.60 11.19 7.56
N GLY A 33 12.97 10.02 7.54
CA GLY A 33 12.16 9.58 8.66
C GLY A 33 10.67 9.83 8.49
N PHE A 34 10.29 10.59 7.47
CA PHE A 34 8.87 10.83 7.22
C PHE A 34 8.20 9.56 6.76
N GLU A 35 6.98 9.33 7.26
CA GLU A 35 6.19 8.17 6.90
C GLU A 35 5.10 8.58 5.92
N TYR A 36 4.78 7.65 5.03
CA TYR A 36 3.72 7.89 4.06
C TYR A 36 3.15 6.55 3.63
N PHE A 37 2.00 6.61 2.95
CA PHE A 37 1.36 5.42 2.42
C PHE A 37 1.40 5.46 0.90
N ASP A 38 1.52 4.30 0.29
CA ASP A 38 1.22 4.17 -1.13
C ASP A 38 0.43 2.89 -1.32
N PHE A 39 -0.03 2.65 -2.54
CA PHE A 39 -0.74 1.41 -2.78
C PHE A 39 -0.41 0.89 -4.17
N THR A 40 -0.51 -0.40 -4.30
CA THR A 40 -0.29 -1.10 -5.56
C THR A 40 -1.55 -1.84 -5.93
N LEU A 41 -1.75 -2.04 -7.24
CA LEU A 41 -2.92 -2.73 -7.75
C LEU A 41 -2.51 -4.05 -8.36
N SER A 42 -3.36 -5.06 -8.22
CA SER A 42 -3.08 -6.35 -8.79
C SER A 42 -4.38 -7.02 -9.23
N ARG A 43 -4.26 -7.92 -10.19
CA ARG A 43 -5.35 -8.75 -10.65
C ARG A 43 -4.90 -10.20 -10.52
N SER A 44 -5.66 -10.98 -9.75
CA SER A 44 -5.34 -12.39 -9.62
C SER A 44 -5.88 -13.15 -10.84
N TRP A 45 -5.17 -14.20 -11.21
CA TRP A 45 -5.59 -15.03 -12.32
C TRP A 45 -5.33 -16.49 -12.00
N LYS A 46 -6.09 -17.34 -12.64
CA LYS A 46 -5.97 -18.75 -12.42
C LYS A 46 -6.33 -19.46 -13.72
N THR A 47 -5.56 -20.47 -14.09
CA THR A 47 -5.85 -21.26 -15.26
C THR A 47 -6.56 -22.54 -14.83
N ALA A 48 -7.67 -22.84 -15.49
CA ALA A 48 -8.42 -24.02 -15.15
C ALA A 48 -7.69 -25.30 -15.56
N ALA A 49 -6.92 -25.21 -16.63
CA ALA A 49 -6.31 -26.41 -17.22
C ALA A 49 -5.10 -26.90 -16.46
N SER A 50 -4.32 -26.01 -15.87
CA SER A 50 -3.05 -26.39 -15.29
C SER A 50 -2.94 -26.07 -13.81
N ASP A 51 -4.01 -25.62 -13.18
CA ASP A 51 -4.00 -25.32 -11.76
C ASP A 51 -2.96 -24.26 -11.37
N ARG A 52 -2.58 -23.44 -12.35
CA ARG A 52 -1.63 -22.36 -12.10
C ARG A 52 -2.38 -21.09 -11.75
N GLU A 53 -1.75 -20.29 -10.91
CA GLU A 53 -2.33 -19.02 -10.52
C GLU A 53 -1.22 -18.01 -10.26
N GLY A 54 -1.59 -16.74 -10.29
CA GLY A 54 -0.62 -15.69 -10.08
C GLY A 54 -1.29 -14.34 -10.07
N TYR A 55 -0.46 -13.31 -10.17
CA TYR A 55 -0.92 -11.93 -10.12
C TYR A 55 -0.36 -11.18 -11.31
N SER A 56 -1.13 -10.19 -11.77
CA SER A 56 -0.75 -9.39 -12.91
C SER A 56 -1.04 -7.92 -12.60
N SER A 57 -0.27 -7.04 -13.20
CA SER A 57 -0.53 -5.60 -13.12
C SER A 57 -1.23 -5.09 -14.37
N SER A 58 -1.68 -6.00 -15.23
CA SER A 58 -2.47 -5.65 -16.40
C SER A 58 -3.94 -5.91 -16.11
N PHE A 59 -4.79 -5.05 -16.63
CA PHE A 59 -6.21 -5.12 -16.34
C PHE A 59 -7.03 -5.07 -17.62
N PHE A 60 -8.18 -5.75 -17.60
CA PHE A 60 -9.09 -5.73 -18.73
C PHE A 60 -10.16 -4.67 -18.49
N VAL A 61 -10.79 -4.25 -19.57
CA VAL A 61 -11.86 -3.26 -19.45
C VAL A 61 -12.96 -3.75 -18.49
N ARG A 62 -13.22 -5.05 -18.49
CA ARG A 62 -14.25 -5.59 -17.60
C ARG A 62 -13.88 -5.46 -16.13
N ASN A 63 -12.62 -5.13 -15.82
CA ASN A 63 -12.20 -4.92 -14.45
C ASN A 63 -12.36 -3.47 -13.99
N ALA A 64 -12.85 -2.59 -14.87
CA ALA A 64 -12.83 -1.15 -14.60
C ALA A 64 -13.60 -0.78 -13.34
N GLU A 65 -14.77 -1.37 -13.15
CA GLU A 65 -15.58 -1.05 -11.97
C GLU A 65 -14.90 -1.49 -10.69
N GLU A 66 -14.34 -2.70 -10.71
CA GLU A 66 -13.65 -3.23 -9.55
C GLU A 66 -12.40 -2.41 -9.25
N LEU A 67 -11.69 -2.00 -10.29
CA LEU A 67 -10.52 -1.14 -10.12
C LEU A 67 -10.90 0.16 -9.44
N GLN A 68 -11.95 0.80 -9.94
CA GLN A 68 -12.39 2.06 -9.36
C GLN A 68 -12.78 1.89 -7.89
N ALA A 69 -13.44 0.77 -7.58
CA ALA A 69 -13.87 0.52 -6.22
C ALA A 69 -12.69 0.34 -5.27
N VAL A 70 -11.69 -0.46 -5.66
CA VAL A 70 -10.57 -0.70 -4.76
C VAL A 70 -9.70 0.54 -4.62
N ILE A 71 -9.59 1.34 -5.69
CA ILE A 71 -8.84 2.59 -5.62
C ILE A 71 -9.52 3.55 -4.65
N GLN A 72 -10.84 3.66 -4.73
CA GLN A 72 -11.56 4.54 -3.83
C GLN A 72 -11.44 4.09 -2.38
N GLU A 73 -11.56 2.78 -2.16
CA GLU A 73 -11.42 2.25 -0.80
C GLU A 73 -10.03 2.50 -0.25
N ALA A 74 -9.01 2.28 -1.08
CA ALA A 74 -7.64 2.50 -0.64
C ALA A 74 -7.42 3.97 -0.30
N ALA A 75 -7.90 4.87 -1.17
CA ALA A 75 -7.75 6.29 -0.94
C ALA A 75 -8.47 6.72 0.34
N ASP A 76 -9.68 6.24 0.54
CA ASP A 76 -10.44 6.58 1.73
C ASP A 76 -9.73 6.10 3.00
N TRP A 77 -9.21 4.88 2.95
CA TRP A 77 -8.52 4.33 4.11
C TRP A 77 -7.27 5.14 4.42
N ILE A 78 -6.49 5.47 3.38
CA ILE A 78 -5.27 6.26 3.57
C ILE A 78 -5.61 7.61 4.15
N GLU A 79 -6.64 8.27 3.63
CA GLU A 79 -7.03 9.57 4.15
C GLU A 79 -7.43 9.49 5.61
N SER A 80 -8.11 8.40 5.99
CA SER A 80 -8.53 8.25 7.38
C SER A 80 -7.35 8.04 8.32
N GLN A 81 -6.22 7.57 7.80
CA GLN A 81 -5.04 7.34 8.61
C GLN A 81 -4.07 8.52 8.60
N GLN A 82 -4.27 9.45 7.68
CA GLN A 82 -3.29 10.53 7.51
C GLN A 82 -3.25 11.49 8.67
N ALA A 83 -4.33 11.65 9.40
CA ALA A 83 -4.32 12.55 10.56
C ALA A 83 -3.25 12.12 11.56
N SER A 84 -3.22 10.83 11.90
CA SER A 84 -2.20 10.31 12.81
C SER A 84 -0.82 10.40 12.21
N LEU A 85 -0.72 10.08 10.92
CA LEU A 85 0.56 10.10 10.24
C LEU A 85 1.09 11.53 10.17
N GLN A 86 0.22 12.48 9.91
CA GLN A 86 0.60 13.89 9.84
C GLN A 86 1.10 14.39 11.18
N GLU A 87 0.44 14.00 12.26
CA GLU A 87 0.89 14.36 13.60
C GLU A 87 2.26 13.83 13.88
N SER A 88 2.52 12.59 13.50
CA SER A 88 3.82 11.97 13.71
C SER A 88 4.90 12.73 12.95
N ASN A 89 4.63 13.07 11.71
CA ASN A 89 5.58 13.79 10.87
C ASN A 89 5.81 15.21 11.39
N ASP A 90 4.75 15.86 11.85
CA ASP A 90 4.85 17.19 12.42
C ASP A 90 5.70 17.19 13.69
N PHE A 91 5.51 16.18 14.53
CA PHE A 91 6.29 16.04 15.74
C PHE A 91 7.77 15.89 15.40
N LYS A 92 8.09 15.07 14.42
CA LYS A 92 9.47 14.89 14.00
C LYS A 92 10.07 16.19 13.48
N ALA A 93 9.29 16.93 12.70
CA ALA A 93 9.76 18.21 12.17
C ALA A 93 10.03 19.21 13.29
N GLN A 94 9.12 19.28 14.26
CA GLN A 94 9.31 20.18 15.41
C GLN A 94 10.54 19.82 16.20
N THR A 95 10.77 18.54 16.41
CA THR A 95 11.94 18.09 17.15
C THR A 95 13.22 18.52 16.44
N ILE A 96 13.25 18.37 15.13
CA ILE A 96 14.42 18.77 14.35
C ILE A 96 14.63 20.27 14.44
N MET A 97 13.58 21.05 14.34
CA MET A 97 13.68 22.50 14.42
C MET A 97 14.17 22.95 15.79
N GLN A 98 13.70 22.32 16.85
CA GLN A 98 14.15 22.66 18.19
C GLN A 98 15.63 22.37 18.37
N LYS A 99 16.09 21.28 17.80
CA LYS A 99 17.51 20.94 17.90
C LYS A 99 18.36 21.92 17.12
N ALA A 100 17.83 22.43 16.01
CA ALA A 100 18.57 23.39 15.21
C ALA A 100 18.69 24.75 15.90
N ALA A 101 17.76 25.06 16.77
CA ALA A 101 17.81 26.32 17.47
C ALA A 101 18.81 26.27 18.61
#